data_0502bdf22c915f960a39b1e99948156f
#
_entry.id   0502bdf22c915f960a39b1e99948156f
#
_cell.length_a   1.000
_cell.length_b   1.000
_cell.length_c   1.000
_cell.angle_alpha   90.00
_cell.angle_beta   90.00
_cell.angle_gamma   90.00
#
_symmetry.space_group_name_H-M   'P 1'
#
loop_
_entity.id
_entity.type
_entity.pdbx_description
1 polymer ?
#
loop_
_entity_poly.entity_id
_entity_poly.type
_entity_poly.pdbx_seq_one_letter_code
_entity_poly.pdbx_strand_id
1 'polypeptide(L)'
;SLALGCGCLLAGIVIYFSNPLIALTGCVPELRATASEYLRVRALGLPVVLAAMVIQSALMGQLDTITPLQVILGASAGNILGDIYLVPKLGATGAAWATLASQVAAFPLLIGLCKMRKRLPVVLRRPRLANFQAFFNTAGPLFCFEAGMSTCYLLIESLSTQFGVLSAGAFRALWSPLSVLCFFTYPLKQSAQVYL
;
A
#
# COMPACT_ATOMS: atom_id res chain seq x y z
N SER A 1 -0.82 6.88 16.63
CA SER A 1 -1.55 8.15 16.39
C SER A 1 -1.04 8.93 15.17
N LEU A 2 0.29 9.05 14.98
CA LEU A 2 0.87 9.75 13.80
C LEU A 2 0.50 9.08 12.47
N ALA A 3 0.64 7.76 12.38
CA ALA A 3 0.31 7.03 11.15
C ALA A 3 -1.15 7.21 10.72
N LEU A 4 -2.07 7.21 11.69
CA LEU A 4 -3.49 7.50 11.42
C LEU A 4 -3.69 8.94 10.94
N GLY A 5 -3.05 9.93 11.61
CA GLY A 5 -3.14 11.33 11.21
C GLY A 5 -2.57 11.59 9.81
N CYS A 6 -1.37 11.06 9.51
CA CYS A 6 -0.78 11.13 8.19
C CYS A 6 -1.64 10.41 7.13
N GLY A 7 -2.22 9.26 7.51
CA GLY A 7 -3.13 8.52 6.63
C GLY A 7 -4.40 9.30 6.28
N CYS A 8 -5.00 9.98 7.26
CA CYS A 8 -6.16 10.84 7.01
C CYS A 8 -5.80 12.04 6.12
N LEU A 9 -4.67 12.68 6.36
CA LEU A 9 -4.17 13.78 5.52
C LEU A 9 -3.94 13.32 4.09
N LEU A 10 -3.22 12.21 3.90
CA LEU A 10 -2.98 11.65 2.56
C LEU A 10 -4.28 11.22 1.88
N ALA A 11 -5.21 10.60 2.61
CA ALA A 11 -6.52 10.25 2.07
C ALA A 11 -7.27 11.49 1.57
N GLY A 12 -7.29 12.58 2.34
CA GLY A 12 -7.90 13.83 1.95
C GLY A 12 -7.26 14.43 0.70
N ILE A 13 -5.93 14.45 0.63
CA ILE A 13 -5.18 14.94 -0.54
C ILE A 13 -5.52 14.10 -1.77
N VAL A 14 -5.45 12.76 -1.66
CA VAL A 14 -5.73 11.85 -2.79
C VAL A 14 -7.18 11.97 -3.26
N ILE A 15 -8.14 12.09 -2.35
CA ILE A 15 -9.56 12.26 -2.70
C ILE A 15 -9.76 13.60 -3.42
N TYR A 16 -9.18 14.69 -2.91
CA TYR A 16 -9.30 16.03 -3.50
C TYR A 16 -8.65 16.10 -4.87
N PHE A 17 -7.45 15.55 -5.02
CA PHE A 17 -6.68 15.56 -6.26
C PHE A 17 -6.89 14.32 -7.13
N SER A 18 -7.92 13.49 -6.89
CA SER A 18 -8.16 12.24 -7.63
C SER A 18 -8.20 12.43 -9.15
N ASN A 19 -8.92 13.45 -9.64
CA ASN A 19 -9.05 13.73 -11.07
C ASN A 19 -7.73 14.17 -11.73
N PRO A 20 -6.99 15.19 -11.20
CA PRO A 20 -5.70 15.57 -11.76
C PRO A 20 -4.65 14.46 -11.67
N LEU A 21 -4.64 13.68 -10.60
CA LEU A 21 -3.73 12.53 -10.47
C LEU A 21 -3.95 11.50 -11.59
N ILE A 22 -5.21 11.17 -11.88
CA ILE A 22 -5.52 10.22 -12.96
C ILE A 22 -5.22 10.82 -14.34
N ALA A 23 -5.41 12.13 -14.53
CA ALA A 23 -5.03 12.79 -15.76
C ALA A 23 -3.52 12.69 -16.03
N LEU A 24 -2.69 12.80 -14.99
CA LEU A 24 -1.23 12.65 -15.09
C LEU A 24 -0.78 11.23 -15.46
N THR A 25 -1.56 10.20 -15.16
CA THR A 25 -1.23 8.81 -15.51
C THR A 25 -1.49 8.47 -16.98
N GLY A 26 -1.96 9.41 -17.81
CA GLY A 26 -2.27 9.15 -19.21
C GLY A 26 -3.51 8.27 -19.42
N CYS A 27 -4.39 8.17 -18.41
CA CYS A 27 -5.59 7.36 -18.50
C CYS A 27 -6.53 7.86 -19.62
N VAL A 28 -7.06 6.91 -20.41
CA VAL A 28 -8.02 7.18 -21.47
C VAL A 28 -9.25 7.89 -20.89
N PRO A 29 -9.78 8.95 -21.56
CA PRO A 29 -10.89 9.76 -21.04
C PRO A 29 -12.10 8.96 -20.59
N GLU A 30 -12.42 7.87 -21.31
CA GLU A 30 -13.57 7.00 -21.03
C GLU A 30 -13.46 6.26 -19.68
N LEU A 31 -12.24 5.95 -19.24
CA LEU A 31 -11.98 5.22 -18.00
C LEU A 31 -11.71 6.14 -16.79
N ARG A 32 -11.56 7.45 -17.01
CA ARG A 32 -11.20 8.40 -15.94
C ARG A 32 -12.23 8.44 -14.80
N ALA A 33 -13.50 8.36 -15.13
CA ALA A 33 -14.58 8.36 -14.13
C ALA A 33 -14.45 7.16 -13.19
N THR A 34 -14.38 5.95 -13.75
CA THR A 34 -14.23 4.70 -13.00
C THR A 34 -12.92 4.66 -12.22
N ALA A 35 -11.82 5.13 -12.82
CA ALA A 35 -10.52 5.18 -12.16
C ALA A 35 -10.52 6.16 -10.97
N SER A 36 -11.21 7.32 -11.08
CA SER A 36 -11.31 8.28 -9.98
C SER A 36 -12.15 7.74 -8.83
N GLU A 37 -13.22 7.03 -9.12
CA GLU A 37 -14.05 6.37 -8.11
C GLU A 37 -13.26 5.27 -7.40
N TYR A 38 -12.57 4.41 -8.15
CA TYR A 38 -11.66 3.40 -7.61
C TYR A 38 -10.63 4.02 -6.66
N LEU A 39 -9.95 5.07 -7.11
CA LEU A 39 -8.92 5.76 -6.33
C LEU A 39 -9.47 6.37 -5.04
N ARG A 40 -10.66 6.97 -5.08
CA ARG A 40 -11.33 7.54 -3.90
C ARG A 40 -11.65 6.47 -2.88
N VAL A 41 -12.22 5.35 -3.30
CA VAL A 41 -12.51 4.21 -2.40
C VAL A 41 -11.23 3.69 -1.77
N ARG A 42 -10.15 3.51 -2.56
CA ARG A 42 -8.86 3.06 -2.06
C ARG A 42 -8.23 4.05 -1.08
N ALA A 43 -8.40 5.36 -1.31
CA ALA A 43 -7.88 6.40 -0.42
C ALA A 43 -8.50 6.36 0.98
N LEU A 44 -9.77 5.94 1.12
CA LEU A 44 -10.40 5.76 2.43
C LEU A 44 -9.69 4.73 3.31
N GLY A 45 -8.99 3.77 2.71
CA GLY A 45 -8.21 2.74 3.41
C GLY A 45 -6.86 3.24 3.93
N LEU A 46 -6.32 4.35 3.42
CA LEU A 46 -4.96 4.81 3.75
C LEU A 46 -4.67 4.94 5.25
N PRO A 47 -5.57 5.49 6.09
CA PRO A 47 -5.32 5.59 7.53
C PRO A 47 -5.09 4.22 8.18
N VAL A 48 -5.93 3.25 7.84
CA VAL A 48 -5.86 1.89 8.37
C VAL A 48 -4.62 1.17 7.86
N VAL A 49 -4.33 1.29 6.57
CA VAL A 49 -3.16 0.68 5.92
C VAL A 49 -1.85 1.20 6.52
N LEU A 50 -1.71 2.52 6.66
CA LEU A 50 -0.49 3.10 7.25
C LEU A 50 -0.33 2.69 8.72
N ALA A 51 -1.41 2.64 9.49
CA ALA A 51 -1.35 2.16 10.87
C ALA A 51 -0.96 0.68 10.94
N ALA A 52 -1.51 -0.16 10.06
CA ALA A 52 -1.16 -1.57 9.96
C ALA A 52 0.32 -1.77 9.58
N MET A 53 0.82 -1.02 8.58
CA MET A 53 2.22 -1.06 8.16
C MET A 53 3.20 -0.74 9.29
N VAL A 54 2.90 0.29 10.10
CA VAL A 54 3.75 0.65 11.24
C VAL A 54 3.77 -0.47 12.29
N ILE A 55 2.62 -1.08 12.58
CA ILE A 55 2.54 -2.20 13.52
C ILE A 55 3.30 -3.43 12.97
N GLN A 56 3.09 -3.77 11.70
CA GLN A 56 3.79 -4.89 11.06
C GLN A 56 5.30 -4.69 11.03
N SER A 57 5.79 -3.49 10.71
CA SER A 57 7.21 -3.15 10.74
C SER A 57 7.80 -3.29 12.15
N ALA A 58 7.05 -2.87 13.18
CA ALA A 58 7.48 -3.03 14.58
C ALA A 58 7.53 -4.50 15.01
N LEU A 59 6.61 -5.36 14.53
CA LEU A 59 6.65 -6.81 14.76
C LEU A 59 7.86 -7.45 14.09
N MET A 60 8.15 -7.06 12.86
CA MET A 60 9.33 -7.56 12.13
C MET A 60 10.63 -7.16 12.83
N GLY A 61 10.71 -5.93 13.36
CA GLY A 61 11.84 -5.51 14.19
C GLY A 61 11.98 -6.29 15.51
N GLN A 62 10.92 -7.00 15.94
CA GLN A 62 10.95 -7.95 17.07
C GLN A 62 11.17 -9.40 16.63
N LEU A 63 11.52 -9.63 15.36
CA LEU A 63 11.67 -10.95 14.74
C LEU A 63 10.38 -11.80 14.75
N ASP A 64 9.21 -11.16 14.91
CA ASP A 64 7.92 -11.83 14.76
C ASP A 64 7.42 -11.68 13.33
N THR A 65 7.72 -12.65 12.50
CA THR A 65 7.29 -12.72 11.09
C THR A 65 5.97 -13.48 10.93
N ILE A 66 5.59 -14.28 11.93
CA ILE A 66 4.41 -15.15 11.87
C ILE A 66 3.13 -14.35 12.02
N THR A 67 3.10 -13.36 12.93
CA THR A 67 1.91 -12.52 13.15
C THR A 67 1.52 -11.71 11.91
N PRO A 68 2.44 -10.96 11.25
CA PRO A 68 2.14 -10.29 9.99
C PRO A 68 1.69 -11.26 8.88
N LEU A 69 2.35 -12.43 8.77
CA LEU A 69 2.00 -13.45 7.78
C LEU A 69 0.55 -13.94 7.93
N GLN A 70 0.13 -14.24 9.15
CA GLN A 70 -1.24 -14.69 9.42
C GLN A 70 -2.28 -13.62 9.05
N VAL A 71 -1.99 -12.35 9.37
CA VAL A 71 -2.87 -11.22 9.03
C VAL A 71 -2.95 -11.02 7.51
N ILE A 72 -1.82 -11.09 6.80
CA ILE A 72 -1.77 -10.95 5.34
C ILE A 72 -2.54 -12.07 4.67
N LEU A 73 -2.35 -13.32 5.09
CA LEU A 73 -3.09 -14.47 4.55
C LEU A 73 -4.59 -14.33 4.77
N GLY A 74 -5.00 -13.92 5.97
CA GLY A 74 -6.42 -13.67 6.28
C GLY A 74 -7.01 -12.53 5.45
N ALA A 75 -6.27 -11.41 5.31
CA ALA A 75 -6.67 -10.29 4.48
C ALA A 75 -6.78 -10.68 2.99
N SER A 76 -5.82 -11.47 2.49
CA SER A 76 -5.82 -11.95 1.10
C SER A 76 -7.00 -12.88 0.82
N ALA A 77 -7.28 -13.81 1.72
CA ALA A 77 -8.45 -14.68 1.60
C ALA A 77 -9.76 -13.87 1.60
N GLY A 78 -9.89 -12.90 2.51
CA GLY A 78 -11.04 -12.00 2.56
C GLY A 78 -11.17 -11.14 1.31
N ASN A 79 -10.05 -10.68 0.74
CA ASN A 79 -10.03 -9.92 -0.51
C ASN A 79 -10.50 -10.78 -1.69
N ILE A 80 -9.97 -12.00 -1.85
CA ILE A 80 -10.38 -12.93 -2.92
C ILE A 80 -11.88 -13.21 -2.85
N LEU A 81 -12.40 -13.51 -1.66
CA LEU A 81 -13.83 -13.74 -1.46
C LEU A 81 -14.66 -12.50 -1.79
N GLY A 82 -14.19 -11.32 -1.37
CA GLY A 82 -14.80 -10.04 -1.70
C GLY A 82 -14.81 -9.76 -3.20
N ASP A 83 -13.72 -10.04 -3.89
CA ASP A 83 -13.61 -9.86 -5.35
C ASP A 83 -14.58 -10.77 -6.09
N ILE A 84 -14.67 -12.05 -5.71
CA ILE A 84 -15.61 -13.00 -6.33
C ILE A 84 -17.07 -12.51 -6.20
N TYR A 85 -17.41 -11.85 -5.11
CA TYR A 85 -18.78 -11.39 -4.85
C TYR A 85 -19.08 -9.98 -5.39
N LEU A 86 -18.12 -9.04 -5.28
CA LEU A 86 -18.34 -7.62 -5.58
C LEU A 86 -17.96 -7.24 -7.01
N VAL A 87 -16.93 -7.87 -7.59
CA VAL A 87 -16.47 -7.53 -8.96
C VAL A 87 -17.54 -7.81 -10.02
N PRO A 88 -18.29 -8.94 -9.99
CA PRO A 88 -19.35 -9.15 -10.96
C PRO A 88 -20.49 -8.14 -10.90
N LYS A 89 -20.69 -7.48 -9.74
CA LYS A 89 -21.79 -6.53 -9.52
C LYS A 89 -21.39 -5.08 -9.77
N LEU A 90 -20.17 -4.70 -9.36
CA LEU A 90 -19.70 -3.31 -9.32
C LEU A 90 -18.48 -3.06 -10.19
N GLY A 91 -18.01 -4.08 -10.92
CA GLY A 91 -16.83 -3.96 -11.77
C GLY A 91 -15.57 -3.58 -10.97
N ALA A 92 -14.74 -2.69 -11.53
CA ALA A 92 -13.50 -2.24 -10.91
C ALA A 92 -13.70 -1.60 -9.53
N THR A 93 -14.77 -0.84 -9.33
CA THR A 93 -15.11 -0.24 -8.03
C THR A 93 -15.39 -1.32 -6.99
N GLY A 94 -15.96 -2.47 -7.39
CA GLY A 94 -16.15 -3.65 -6.54
C GLY A 94 -14.85 -4.19 -5.98
N ALA A 95 -13.80 -4.27 -6.80
CA ALA A 95 -12.46 -4.68 -6.36
C ALA A 95 -11.87 -3.69 -5.33
N ALA A 96 -12.10 -2.38 -5.51
CA ALA A 96 -11.68 -1.38 -4.54
C ALA A 96 -12.36 -1.58 -3.17
N TRP A 97 -13.65 -1.84 -3.17
CA TRP A 97 -14.43 -2.12 -1.96
C TRP A 97 -14.03 -3.42 -1.29
N ALA A 98 -13.80 -4.50 -2.05
CA ALA A 98 -13.33 -5.77 -1.52
C ALA A 98 -11.98 -5.61 -0.80
N THR A 99 -11.05 -4.89 -1.42
CA THR A 99 -9.75 -4.61 -0.82
C THR A 99 -9.88 -3.73 0.42
N LEU A 100 -10.68 -2.68 0.38
CA LEU A 100 -10.91 -1.82 1.55
C LEU A 100 -11.50 -2.61 2.72
N ALA A 101 -12.54 -3.40 2.46
CA ALA A 101 -13.20 -4.23 3.48
C ALA A 101 -12.24 -5.24 4.11
N SER A 102 -11.43 -5.94 3.29
CA SER A 102 -10.44 -6.91 3.78
C SER A 102 -9.36 -6.24 4.65
N GLN A 103 -8.86 -5.07 4.26
CA GLN A 103 -7.87 -4.31 5.03
C GLN A 103 -8.45 -3.79 6.36
N VAL A 104 -9.69 -3.28 6.34
CA VAL A 104 -10.38 -2.82 7.55
C VAL A 104 -10.67 -3.99 8.49
N ALA A 105 -11.05 -5.15 7.97
CA ALA A 105 -11.26 -6.36 8.77
C ALA A 105 -9.95 -6.97 9.32
N ALA A 106 -8.86 -6.88 8.56
CA ALA A 106 -7.55 -7.37 8.98
C ALA A 106 -6.92 -6.54 10.12
N PHE A 107 -7.26 -5.26 10.21
CA PHE A 107 -6.68 -4.37 11.22
C PHE A 107 -7.02 -4.77 12.67
N PRO A 108 -8.29 -5.02 13.07
CA PRO A 108 -8.59 -5.53 14.40
C PRO A 108 -8.02 -6.93 14.65
N LEU A 109 -7.92 -7.78 13.63
CA LEU A 109 -7.24 -9.07 13.73
C LEU A 109 -5.77 -8.89 14.11
N LEU A 110 -5.05 -7.96 13.43
CA LEU A 110 -3.67 -7.63 13.74
C LEU A 110 -3.52 -7.17 15.20
N ILE A 111 -4.36 -6.25 15.66
CA ILE A 111 -4.35 -5.76 17.04
C ILE A 111 -4.66 -6.88 18.03
N GLY A 112 -5.62 -7.74 17.73
CA GLY A 112 -6.00 -8.88 18.55
C GLY A 112 -4.83 -9.86 18.74
N LEU A 113 -4.18 -10.26 17.65
CA LEU A 113 -3.02 -11.14 17.69
C LEU A 113 -1.83 -10.51 18.45
N CYS A 114 -1.58 -9.22 18.26
CA CYS A 114 -0.55 -8.51 19.02
C CYS A 114 -0.82 -8.53 20.53
N LYS A 115 -2.07 -8.31 20.94
CA LYS A 115 -2.47 -8.38 22.36
C LYS A 115 -2.34 -9.79 22.93
N MET A 116 -2.83 -10.80 22.21
CA MET A 116 -2.78 -12.20 22.63
C MET A 116 -1.33 -12.68 22.84
N ARG A 117 -0.44 -12.28 21.95
CA ARG A 117 0.97 -12.67 22.00
C ARG A 117 1.84 -11.76 22.87
N LYS A 118 1.26 -10.74 23.51
CA LYS A 118 1.94 -9.75 24.36
C LYS A 118 3.15 -9.08 23.67
N ARG A 119 3.11 -8.95 22.33
CA ARG A 119 4.23 -8.50 21.51
C ARG A 119 4.35 -6.97 21.43
N LEU A 120 3.26 -6.23 21.61
CA LEU A 120 3.29 -4.76 21.60
C LEU A 120 2.46 -4.20 22.75
N PRO A 121 3.05 -3.44 23.68
CA PRO A 121 2.28 -2.45 24.43
C PRO A 121 1.88 -1.35 23.45
N VAL A 122 0.65 -1.36 22.94
CA VAL A 122 0.10 -0.25 22.16
C VAL A 122 -0.07 0.95 23.11
N VAL A 123 1.03 1.65 23.37
CA VAL A 123 1.00 2.87 24.15
C VAL A 123 0.85 4.03 23.19
N LEU A 124 -0.33 4.63 23.20
CA LEU A 124 -0.60 5.90 22.52
C LEU A 124 0.15 7.03 23.27
N ARG A 125 1.43 7.16 23.02
CA ARG A 125 2.24 8.25 23.55
C ARG A 125 2.32 9.39 22.55
N ARG A 126 2.21 10.62 23.03
CA ARG A 126 2.44 11.80 22.18
C ARG A 126 3.91 11.80 21.75
N PRO A 127 4.23 11.92 20.46
CA PRO A 127 5.60 11.95 19.98
C PRO A 127 6.29 13.23 20.47
N ARG A 128 7.56 13.10 20.86
CA ARG A 128 8.43 14.25 21.16
C ARG A 128 9.05 14.77 19.87
N LEU A 129 9.26 16.08 19.76
CA LEU A 129 9.87 16.70 18.56
C LEU A 129 11.25 16.10 18.22
N ALA A 130 12.06 15.75 19.24
CA ALA A 130 13.34 15.09 19.03
C ALA A 130 13.23 13.74 18.30
N ASN A 131 12.15 13.00 18.52
CA ASN A 131 11.91 11.73 17.82
C ASN A 131 11.57 11.93 16.33
N PHE A 132 11.01 13.08 15.99
CA PHE A 132 10.76 13.44 14.59
C PHE A 132 12.04 13.66 13.80
N GLN A 133 13.00 14.37 14.39
CA GLN A 133 14.27 14.64 13.72
C GLN A 133 15.06 13.35 13.50
N ALA A 134 15.14 12.48 14.51
CA ALA A 134 15.75 11.15 14.35
C ALA A 134 15.05 10.30 13.28
N PHE A 135 13.71 10.32 13.25
CA PHE A 135 12.93 9.62 12.24
C PHE A 135 13.23 10.13 10.82
N PHE A 136 13.21 11.45 10.60
CA PHE A 136 13.46 12.02 9.27
C PHE A 136 14.90 11.82 8.81
N ASN A 137 15.87 11.83 9.71
CA ASN A 137 17.26 11.57 9.35
C ASN A 137 17.45 10.12 8.81
N THR A 138 16.69 9.16 9.34
CA THR A 138 16.76 7.76 8.91
C THR A 138 15.81 7.47 7.75
N ALA A 139 14.56 7.93 7.84
CA ALA A 139 13.53 7.66 6.85
C ALA A 139 13.66 8.52 5.58
N GLY A 140 14.25 9.72 5.68
CA GLY A 140 14.38 10.65 4.56
C GLY A 140 15.16 10.08 3.38
N PRO A 141 16.39 9.59 3.56
CA PRO A 141 17.16 8.98 2.48
C PRO A 141 16.46 7.76 1.85
N LEU A 142 15.84 6.91 2.69
CA LEU A 142 15.07 5.75 2.22
C LEU A 142 13.85 6.19 1.40
N PHE A 143 13.15 7.21 1.85
CA PHE A 143 12.02 7.77 1.11
C PHE A 143 12.46 8.35 -0.24
N CYS A 144 13.55 9.10 -0.29
CA CYS A 144 14.09 9.65 -1.54
C CYS A 144 14.48 8.54 -2.52
N PHE A 145 15.09 7.46 -2.03
CA PHE A 145 15.45 6.31 -2.86
C PHE A 145 14.20 5.62 -3.44
N GLU A 146 13.21 5.29 -2.61
CA GLU A 146 11.97 4.62 -3.06
C GLU A 146 11.12 5.53 -3.95
N ALA A 147 11.07 6.85 -3.66
CA ALA A 147 10.41 7.83 -4.50
C ALA A 147 11.09 7.95 -5.87
N GLY A 148 12.42 7.96 -5.92
CA GLY A 148 13.18 7.97 -7.16
C GLY A 148 12.90 6.74 -8.01
N MET A 149 12.97 5.55 -7.42
CA MET A 149 12.65 4.30 -8.12
C MET A 149 11.21 4.29 -8.65
N SER A 150 10.25 4.70 -7.84
CA SER A 150 8.84 4.79 -8.25
C SER A 150 8.62 5.80 -9.37
N THR A 151 9.30 6.95 -9.30
CA THR A 151 9.23 7.98 -10.35
C THR A 151 9.81 7.48 -11.67
N CYS A 152 10.96 6.82 -11.66
CA CYS A 152 11.53 6.19 -12.85
C CYS A 152 10.57 5.17 -13.47
N TYR A 153 9.95 4.32 -12.65
CA TYR A 153 8.96 3.36 -13.11
C TYR A 153 7.75 4.05 -13.79
N LEU A 154 7.18 5.07 -13.13
CA LEU A 154 6.06 5.83 -13.67
C LEU A 154 6.40 6.54 -14.98
N LEU A 155 7.62 7.08 -15.10
CA LEU A 155 8.09 7.70 -16.34
C LEU A 155 8.18 6.69 -17.48
N ILE A 156 8.75 5.51 -17.23
CA ILE A 156 8.86 4.45 -18.24
C ILE A 156 7.46 3.98 -18.66
N GLU A 157 6.55 3.77 -17.70
CA GLU A 157 5.17 3.39 -17.99
C GLU A 157 4.45 4.48 -18.80
N SER A 158 4.58 5.74 -18.42
CA SER A 158 4.00 6.89 -19.14
C SER A 158 4.56 7.01 -20.57
N LEU A 159 5.87 6.85 -20.74
CA LEU A 159 6.49 6.85 -22.06
C LEU A 159 5.98 5.69 -22.93
N SER A 160 5.85 4.49 -22.36
CA SER A 160 5.34 3.32 -23.09
C SER A 160 3.92 3.52 -23.60
N THR A 161 3.08 4.26 -22.85
CA THR A 161 1.71 4.58 -23.28
C THR A 161 1.68 5.58 -24.44
N GLN A 162 2.66 6.48 -24.57
CA GLN A 162 2.76 7.43 -25.67
C GLN A 162 3.08 6.74 -27.02
N PHE A 163 3.76 5.59 -27.00
CA PHE A 163 4.03 4.79 -28.20
C PHE A 163 2.86 3.90 -28.63
N GLY A 164 1.70 4.03 -28.00
CA GLY A 164 0.46 3.35 -28.33
C GLY A 164 0.13 2.16 -27.46
N VAL A 165 -1.10 1.66 -27.60
CA VAL A 165 -1.68 0.60 -26.76
C VAL A 165 -0.88 -0.71 -26.83
N LEU A 166 -0.33 -1.04 -28.01
CA LEU A 166 0.46 -2.26 -28.21
C LEU A 166 1.77 -2.21 -27.41
N SER A 167 2.46 -1.07 -27.42
CA SER A 167 3.70 -0.86 -26.68
C SER A 167 3.48 -0.91 -25.16
N ALA A 168 2.43 -0.26 -24.68
CA ALA A 168 2.02 -0.31 -23.28
C ALA A 168 1.64 -1.74 -22.85
N GLY A 169 0.93 -2.49 -23.71
CA GLY A 169 0.61 -3.88 -23.46
C GLY A 169 1.84 -4.78 -23.40
N ALA A 170 2.78 -4.60 -24.34
CA ALA A 170 4.05 -5.35 -24.35
C ALA A 170 4.90 -5.04 -23.11
N PHE A 171 4.99 -3.77 -22.70
CA PHE A 171 5.70 -3.39 -21.48
C PHE A 171 5.11 -4.07 -20.24
N ARG A 172 3.79 -4.05 -20.07
CA ARG A 172 3.11 -4.71 -18.94
C ARG A 172 3.27 -6.24 -18.98
N ALA A 173 3.22 -6.85 -20.17
CA ALA A 173 3.42 -8.28 -20.33
C ALA A 173 4.84 -8.73 -19.95
N LEU A 174 5.86 -7.92 -20.23
CA LEU A 174 7.24 -8.17 -19.83
C LEU A 174 7.48 -7.84 -18.36
N TRP A 175 6.89 -6.75 -17.85
CA TRP A 175 7.04 -6.33 -16.46
C TRP A 175 6.39 -7.29 -15.46
N SER A 176 5.24 -7.88 -15.82
CA SER A 176 4.51 -8.79 -14.93
C SER A 176 5.35 -9.98 -14.45
N PRO A 177 5.99 -10.80 -15.31
CA PRO A 177 6.84 -11.89 -14.85
C PRO A 177 8.13 -11.41 -14.17
N LEU A 178 8.68 -10.27 -14.61
CA LEU A 178 9.86 -9.67 -13.97
C LEU A 178 9.57 -9.24 -12.53
N SER A 179 8.40 -8.62 -12.29
CA SER A 179 7.97 -8.23 -10.94
C SER A 179 7.81 -9.43 -10.02
N VAL A 180 7.29 -10.57 -10.52
CA VAL A 180 7.21 -11.81 -9.74
C VAL A 180 8.60 -12.29 -9.34
N LEU A 181 9.60 -12.23 -10.22
CA LEU A 181 11.00 -12.56 -9.88
C LEU A 181 11.55 -11.59 -8.82
N CYS A 182 11.25 -10.31 -8.91
CA CYS A 182 11.65 -9.31 -7.93
C CYS A 182 11.02 -9.57 -6.54
N PHE A 183 9.83 -10.17 -6.47
CA PHE A 183 9.22 -10.56 -5.19
C PHE A 183 10.07 -11.54 -4.37
N PHE A 184 10.87 -12.39 -5.01
CA PHE A 184 11.77 -13.29 -4.29
C PHE A 184 12.96 -12.56 -3.66
N THR A 185 13.39 -11.43 -4.23
CA THR A 185 14.50 -10.63 -3.69
C THR A 185 14.07 -9.70 -2.56
N TYR A 186 12.79 -9.33 -2.50
CA TYR A 186 12.26 -8.40 -1.50
C TYR A 186 12.38 -8.94 -0.05
N PRO A 187 12.01 -10.19 0.26
CA PRO A 187 12.22 -10.76 1.59
C PRO A 187 13.70 -10.84 2.00
N LEU A 188 14.62 -11.08 1.05
CA LEU A 188 16.07 -11.07 1.32
C LEU A 188 16.54 -9.67 1.73
N LYS A 189 16.13 -8.62 0.99
CA LYS A 189 16.39 -7.22 1.35
C LYS A 189 15.85 -6.90 2.75
N GLN A 190 14.64 -7.31 3.04
CA GLN A 190 13.97 -7.03 4.31
C GLN A 190 14.62 -7.79 5.48
N SER A 191 15.01 -9.05 5.28
CA SER A 191 15.76 -9.80 6.27
C SER A 191 17.13 -9.18 6.55
N ALA A 192 17.87 -8.77 5.53
CA ALA A 192 19.15 -8.10 5.69
C ALA A 192 19.03 -6.80 6.51
N GLN A 193 17.97 -6.02 6.28
CA GLN A 193 17.73 -4.78 7.05
C GLN A 193 17.41 -5.03 8.54
N VAL A 194 16.90 -6.20 8.90
CA VAL A 194 16.58 -6.54 10.29
C VAL A 194 17.80 -7.06 11.04
N TYR A 195 18.77 -7.69 10.34
CA TYR A 195 19.96 -8.28 10.96
C TYR A 195 21.20 -7.36 10.92
N LEU A 196 21.15 -6.26 10.17
CA LEU A 196 22.18 -5.20 10.15
C LEU A 196 21.82 -4.03 11.06
#